data_4fd331ad55a0a6fcea59513c19571dfc
#
_entry.id   4fd331ad55a0a6fcea59513c19571dfc
#
_cell.length_a   1.000
_cell.length_b   1.000
_cell.length_c   1.000
_cell.angle_alpha   90.00
_cell.angle_beta   90.00
_cell.angle_gamma   90.00
#
_symmetry.space_group_name_H-M   'P 1'
#
loop_
_entity.id
_entity.type
_entity.pdbx_description
1 polymer ?
#
loop_
_entity_poly.entity_id
_entity_poly.type
_entity_poly.pdbx_seq_one_letter_code
_entity_poly.pdbx_strand_id
1 'polypeptide(L)'
;MERTKERIGLSRDLLGRELDVMRHFDHIRRYQLVKRYCFGKVVDAACGVGYGSHLLSNNPDITGIVGVDNSAEALAMANAEYADAKTTFVRQDVTELDMPCDTFVSIETIEHVGDLKAYAAAIRRCSPLVAVISFPDKASTHFNEFHLHDLKRQDVVDLMEGYCCVREIEENDVKILVFVRLDDNVPSHIFR
;
A
#
# COMPACT_ATOMS: atom_id res chain seq x y z
N MET A 1 -9.10 -1.54 27.25
CA MET A 1 -8.20 -2.40 26.45
C MET A 1 -8.39 -1.99 25.00
N GLU A 2 -7.49 -1.18 24.46
CA GLU A 2 -7.53 -0.84 23.04
C GLU A 2 -7.30 -2.12 22.24
N ARG A 3 -8.24 -2.43 21.35
CA ARG A 3 -8.12 -3.57 20.43
C ARG A 3 -6.90 -3.32 19.53
N THR A 4 -5.91 -4.17 19.62
CA THR A 4 -4.75 -4.13 18.70
C THR A 4 -5.27 -4.38 17.28
N LYS A 5 -5.17 -3.34 16.46
CA LYS A 5 -5.43 -3.46 15.01
C LYS A 5 -4.47 -4.51 14.45
N GLU A 6 -4.94 -5.25 13.44
CA GLU A 6 -4.11 -6.21 12.70
C GLU A 6 -2.94 -5.46 12.03
N ARG A 7 -1.78 -5.56 12.65
CA ARG A 7 -0.54 -4.94 12.17
C ARG A 7 0.60 -5.93 12.31
N ILE A 8 1.35 -6.04 11.23
CA ILE A 8 2.56 -6.85 11.21
C ILE A 8 3.72 -5.98 11.71
N GLY A 9 4.25 -6.31 12.88
CA GLY A 9 5.41 -5.65 13.45
C GLY A 9 6.71 -6.32 13.01
N LEU A 10 7.42 -5.71 12.05
CA LEU A 10 8.75 -6.14 11.63
C LEU A 10 9.74 -5.00 11.83
N SER A 11 10.76 -5.24 12.65
CA SER A 11 11.93 -4.37 12.74
C SER A 11 12.95 -4.70 11.65
N ARG A 12 13.92 -3.81 11.43
CA ARG A 12 15.00 -4.04 10.47
C ARG A 12 15.82 -5.30 10.81
N ASP A 13 16.04 -5.56 12.09
CA ASP A 13 16.73 -6.78 12.57
C ASP A 13 15.90 -8.05 12.30
N LEU A 14 14.58 -7.97 12.45
CA LEU A 14 13.66 -9.09 12.19
C LEU A 14 13.55 -9.42 10.72
N LEU A 15 13.64 -8.43 9.82
CA LEU A 15 13.69 -8.67 8.38
C LEU A 15 14.90 -9.52 7.95
N GLY A 16 15.98 -9.52 8.73
CA GLY A 16 17.16 -10.37 8.51
C GLY A 16 17.06 -11.78 9.09
N ARG A 17 16.01 -12.10 9.86
CA ARG A 17 15.84 -13.40 10.50
C ARG A 17 14.85 -14.27 9.71
N GLU A 18 15.33 -15.44 9.28
CA GLU A 18 14.57 -16.36 8.40
C GLU A 18 13.20 -16.79 8.97
N LEU A 19 13.10 -17.01 10.28
CA LEU A 19 11.85 -17.42 10.96
C LEU A 19 10.79 -16.30 10.99
N ASP A 20 11.20 -15.05 11.14
CA ASP A 20 10.28 -13.91 11.21
C ASP A 20 9.83 -13.51 9.79
N VAL A 21 10.72 -13.65 8.81
CA VAL A 21 10.40 -13.52 7.39
C VAL A 21 9.34 -14.55 6.97
N MET A 22 9.43 -15.80 7.44
CA MET A 22 8.45 -16.82 7.11
C MET A 22 7.05 -16.53 7.68
N ARG A 23 6.95 -15.97 8.88
CA ARG A 23 5.66 -15.60 9.50
C ARG A 23 4.92 -14.50 8.73
N HIS A 24 5.67 -13.65 8.05
CA HIS A 24 5.15 -12.46 7.36
C HIS A 24 5.42 -12.52 5.85
N PHE A 25 5.79 -13.70 5.37
CA PHE A 25 6.23 -13.93 3.99
C PHE A 25 5.25 -13.36 2.96
N ASP A 26 3.96 -13.56 3.14
CA ASP A 26 2.95 -13.10 2.18
C ASP A 26 2.93 -11.56 2.04
N HIS A 27 3.03 -10.84 3.17
CA HIS A 27 3.09 -9.37 3.12
C HIS A 27 4.39 -8.86 2.49
N ILE A 28 5.53 -9.42 2.88
CA ILE A 28 6.83 -9.10 2.28
C ILE A 28 6.79 -9.35 0.79
N ARG A 29 6.23 -10.51 0.39
CA ARG A 29 6.12 -10.91 -1.01
C ARG A 29 5.24 -9.95 -1.81
N ARG A 30 4.12 -9.47 -1.26
CA ARG A 30 3.29 -8.45 -1.93
C ARG A 30 4.08 -7.19 -2.24
N TYR A 31 4.82 -6.64 -1.28
CA TYR A 31 5.70 -5.50 -1.53
C TYR A 31 6.79 -5.78 -2.56
N GLN A 32 7.39 -6.98 -2.54
CA GLN A 32 8.36 -7.40 -3.56
C GLN A 32 7.74 -7.49 -4.96
N LEU A 33 6.51 -8.00 -5.08
CA LEU A 33 5.80 -8.11 -6.34
C LEU A 33 5.45 -6.72 -6.92
N VAL A 34 5.00 -5.79 -6.08
CA VAL A 34 4.55 -4.48 -6.53
C VAL A 34 5.69 -3.48 -6.76
N LYS A 35 6.84 -3.69 -6.14
CA LYS A 35 8.02 -2.83 -6.20
C LYS A 35 8.40 -2.46 -7.64
N ARG A 36 8.26 -3.38 -8.60
CA ARG A 36 8.57 -3.17 -10.01
C ARG A 36 7.68 -2.15 -10.72
N TYR A 37 6.51 -1.85 -10.17
CA TYR A 37 5.56 -0.88 -10.70
C TYR A 37 5.72 0.50 -10.06
N CYS A 38 6.61 0.64 -9.09
CA CYS A 38 6.82 1.87 -8.33
C CYS A 38 7.98 2.67 -8.89
N PHE A 39 7.82 3.98 -9.00
CA PHE A 39 8.85 4.92 -9.43
C PHE A 39 8.56 6.32 -8.91
N GLY A 40 9.54 7.22 -9.01
CA GLY A 40 9.40 8.62 -8.64
C GLY A 40 9.12 8.81 -7.16
N LYS A 41 8.23 9.73 -6.83
CA LYS A 41 7.72 9.95 -5.48
C LYS A 41 6.62 8.96 -5.19
N VAL A 42 6.77 8.18 -4.12
CA VAL A 42 5.81 7.14 -3.70
C VAL A 42 5.08 7.59 -2.44
N VAL A 43 3.77 7.43 -2.41
CA VAL A 43 2.96 7.41 -1.19
C VAL A 43 2.63 5.95 -0.88
N ASP A 44 3.06 5.46 0.28
CA ASP A 44 2.72 4.14 0.84
C ASP A 44 1.61 4.34 1.88
N ALA A 45 0.37 4.15 1.47
CA ALA A 45 -0.83 4.46 2.25
C ALA A 45 -1.17 3.30 3.20
N ALA A 46 -1.36 3.62 4.48
CA ALA A 46 -1.47 2.69 5.61
C ALA A 46 -0.20 1.80 5.75
N CYS A 47 0.97 2.45 5.76
CA CYS A 47 2.28 1.80 5.79
C CYS A 47 2.56 0.99 7.06
N GLY A 48 1.72 1.11 8.10
CA GLY A 48 1.91 0.47 9.39
C GLY A 48 3.25 0.85 10.02
N VAL A 49 4.03 -0.17 10.40
CA VAL A 49 5.35 0.01 11.04
C VAL A 49 6.50 0.29 10.04
N GLY A 50 6.19 0.51 8.75
CA GLY A 50 7.12 1.07 7.78
C GLY A 50 8.01 0.08 7.02
N TYR A 51 8.00 -1.23 7.32
CA TYR A 51 8.84 -2.20 6.62
C TYR A 51 8.56 -2.27 5.12
N GLY A 52 7.28 -2.10 4.71
CA GLY A 52 6.88 -2.08 3.31
C GLY A 52 7.53 -0.93 2.55
N SER A 53 7.46 0.28 3.10
CA SER A 53 8.15 1.45 2.55
C SER A 53 9.66 1.21 2.41
N HIS A 54 10.29 0.57 3.42
CA HIS A 54 11.69 0.19 3.35
C HIS A 54 11.99 -0.81 2.24
N LEU A 55 11.13 -1.81 2.02
CA LEU A 55 11.29 -2.77 0.91
C LEU A 55 11.18 -2.07 -0.46
N LEU A 56 10.25 -1.11 -0.59
CA LEU A 56 10.11 -0.29 -1.80
C LEU A 56 11.33 0.59 -2.05
N SER A 57 11.92 1.19 -0.99
CA SER A 57 13.05 2.12 -1.09
C SER A 57 14.28 1.53 -1.79
N ASN A 58 14.40 0.20 -1.80
CA ASN A 58 15.45 -0.52 -2.54
C ASN A 58 15.25 -0.54 -4.06
N ASN A 59 14.19 0.09 -4.60
CA ASN A 59 14.04 0.31 -6.04
C ASN A 59 14.78 1.60 -6.43
N PRO A 60 15.74 1.54 -7.38
CA PRO A 60 16.49 2.73 -7.83
C PRO A 60 15.63 3.77 -8.55
N ASP A 61 14.49 3.36 -9.14
CA ASP A 61 13.57 4.26 -9.84
C ASP A 61 12.71 5.11 -8.88
N ILE A 62 12.71 4.79 -7.60
CA ILE A 62 12.02 5.57 -6.56
C ILE A 62 12.96 6.68 -6.07
N THR A 63 12.49 7.92 -6.11
CA THR A 63 13.24 9.11 -5.67
C THR A 63 12.94 9.53 -4.23
N GLY A 64 11.78 9.13 -3.70
CA GLY A 64 11.38 9.39 -2.32
C GLY A 64 10.11 8.64 -1.95
N ILE A 65 9.95 8.31 -0.66
CA ILE A 65 8.77 7.64 -0.12
C ILE A 65 8.22 8.41 1.06
N VAL A 66 6.90 8.61 1.06
CA VAL A 66 6.15 9.05 2.24
C VAL A 66 5.25 7.90 2.66
N GLY A 67 5.62 7.22 3.75
CA GLY A 67 4.75 6.27 4.43
C GLY A 67 3.71 7.00 5.27
N VAL A 68 2.46 6.65 5.12
CA VAL A 68 1.34 7.28 5.83
C VAL A 68 0.59 6.24 6.65
N ASP A 69 0.33 6.53 7.91
CA ASP A 69 -0.55 5.72 8.76
C ASP A 69 -1.28 6.62 9.78
N ASN A 70 -2.43 6.18 10.27
CA ASN A 70 -3.17 6.91 11.29
C ASN A 70 -2.71 6.59 12.74
N SER A 71 -1.91 5.52 12.92
CA SER A 71 -1.41 5.09 14.22
C SER A 71 -0.11 5.77 14.59
N ALA A 72 -0.15 6.58 15.64
CA ALA A 72 1.06 7.19 16.19
C ALA A 72 2.09 6.14 16.68
N GLU A 73 1.62 5.01 17.22
CA GLU A 73 2.49 3.93 17.70
C GLU A 73 3.23 3.24 16.55
N ALA A 74 2.50 2.88 15.48
CA ALA A 74 3.11 2.28 14.29
C ALA A 74 4.14 3.23 13.65
N LEU A 75 3.81 4.52 13.56
CA LEU A 75 4.71 5.52 13.00
C LEU A 75 5.93 5.81 13.89
N ALA A 76 5.82 5.69 15.22
CA ALA A 76 6.98 5.78 16.10
C ALA A 76 8.00 4.66 15.77
N MET A 77 7.52 3.44 15.55
CA MET A 77 8.35 2.31 15.11
C MET A 77 8.92 2.54 13.71
N ALA A 78 8.06 2.97 12.75
CA ALA A 78 8.49 3.25 11.38
C ALA A 78 9.60 4.29 11.32
N ASN A 79 9.47 5.38 12.08
CA ASN A 79 10.49 6.42 12.16
C ASN A 79 11.79 5.93 12.80
N ALA A 80 11.71 5.13 13.87
CA ALA A 80 12.90 4.62 14.56
C ALA A 80 13.71 3.64 13.71
N GLU A 81 13.01 2.78 12.92
CA GLU A 81 13.63 1.65 12.24
C GLU A 81 13.95 1.93 10.76
N TYR A 82 13.10 2.71 10.07
CA TYR A 82 13.09 2.78 8.61
C TYR A 82 13.19 4.19 8.02
N ALA A 83 13.08 5.25 8.82
CA ALA A 83 13.26 6.60 8.31
C ALA A 83 14.71 6.84 7.88
N ASP A 84 14.88 7.44 6.70
CA ASP A 84 16.19 7.81 6.15
C ASP A 84 16.05 9.03 5.22
N ALA A 85 17.08 9.34 4.45
CA ALA A 85 17.07 10.48 3.53
C ALA A 85 16.04 10.33 2.38
N LYS A 86 15.61 9.10 2.07
CA LYS A 86 14.67 8.77 0.99
C LYS A 86 13.27 8.45 1.52
N THR A 87 13.13 8.03 2.78
CA THR A 87 11.90 7.52 3.37
C THR A 87 11.52 8.31 4.61
N THR A 88 10.33 8.91 4.58
CA THR A 88 9.74 9.65 5.71
C THR A 88 8.36 9.09 6.05
N PHE A 89 7.90 9.35 7.29
CA PHE A 89 6.62 8.84 7.77
C PHE A 89 5.77 9.96 8.36
N VAL A 90 4.49 10.00 7.98
CA VAL A 90 3.56 11.08 8.34
C VAL A 90 2.27 10.48 8.88
N ARG A 91 1.73 11.09 9.95
CA ARG A 91 0.44 10.70 10.51
C ARG A 91 -0.69 11.39 9.77
N GLN A 92 -1.48 10.60 9.03
CA GLN A 92 -2.67 11.08 8.33
C GLN A 92 -3.64 9.92 8.08
N ASP A 93 -4.94 10.22 7.96
CA ASP A 93 -5.92 9.27 7.49
C ASP A 93 -5.81 9.11 5.97
N VAL A 94 -5.92 7.88 5.48
CA VAL A 94 -5.80 7.57 4.04
C VAL A 94 -6.90 8.22 3.20
N THR A 95 -8.05 8.52 3.80
CA THR A 95 -9.18 9.20 3.14
C THR A 95 -8.98 10.71 2.99
N GLU A 96 -8.02 11.29 3.73
CA GLU A 96 -7.72 12.72 3.75
C GLU A 96 -6.45 13.08 2.98
N LEU A 97 -5.80 12.10 2.33
CA LEU A 97 -4.56 12.33 1.60
C LEU A 97 -4.74 13.35 0.46
N ASP A 98 -3.77 14.24 0.39
CA ASP A 98 -3.62 15.25 -0.67
C ASP A 98 -2.12 15.54 -0.86
N MET A 99 -1.39 14.51 -1.29
CA MET A 99 0.06 14.53 -1.49
C MET A 99 0.36 14.11 -2.93
N PRO A 100 0.66 15.03 -3.84
CA PRO A 100 1.02 14.68 -5.22
C PRO A 100 2.18 13.69 -5.26
N CYS A 101 1.99 12.58 -5.98
CA CYS A 101 2.97 11.52 -6.12
C CYS A 101 2.96 10.90 -7.52
N ASP A 102 4.03 10.19 -7.87
CA ASP A 102 4.12 9.45 -9.12
C ASP A 102 3.50 8.04 -8.96
N THR A 103 3.68 7.44 -7.79
CA THR A 103 3.11 6.13 -7.46
C THR A 103 2.38 6.16 -6.11
N PHE A 104 1.17 5.62 -6.09
CA PHE A 104 0.39 5.37 -4.88
C PHE A 104 0.35 3.87 -4.60
N VAL A 105 0.75 3.44 -3.42
CA VAL A 105 0.74 2.04 -2.98
C VAL A 105 -0.19 1.89 -1.78
N SER A 106 -1.04 0.88 -1.81
CA SER A 106 -1.98 0.57 -0.73
C SER A 106 -2.17 -0.95 -0.65
N ILE A 107 -1.48 -1.58 0.30
CA ILE A 107 -1.41 -3.02 0.45
C ILE A 107 -2.22 -3.45 1.66
N GLU A 108 -3.27 -4.28 1.44
CA GLU A 108 -4.18 -4.78 2.49
C GLU A 108 -4.73 -3.62 3.36
N THR A 109 -5.39 -2.68 2.71
CA THR A 109 -5.85 -1.45 3.34
C THR A 109 -7.31 -1.15 3.06
N ILE A 110 -7.71 -1.24 1.78
CA ILE A 110 -9.01 -0.78 1.31
C ILE A 110 -10.18 -1.49 2.02
N GLU A 111 -10.00 -2.76 2.40
CA GLU A 111 -10.98 -3.55 3.15
C GLU A 111 -11.25 -3.03 4.57
N HIS A 112 -10.32 -2.22 5.11
CA HIS A 112 -10.44 -1.59 6.44
C HIS A 112 -10.98 -0.15 6.39
N VAL A 113 -11.15 0.42 5.20
CA VAL A 113 -11.56 1.82 5.03
C VAL A 113 -13.08 1.94 5.07
N GLY A 114 -13.62 2.72 6.00
CA GLY A 114 -15.07 2.88 6.15
C GLY A 114 -15.75 3.59 4.99
N ASP A 115 -15.12 4.63 4.42
CA ASP A 115 -15.62 5.40 3.28
C ASP A 115 -14.75 5.18 2.04
N LEU A 116 -15.14 4.21 1.22
CA LEU A 116 -14.45 3.87 -0.03
C LEU A 116 -14.46 5.01 -1.06
N LYS A 117 -15.49 5.86 -1.05
CA LYS A 117 -15.55 7.02 -1.95
C LYS A 117 -14.57 8.10 -1.55
N ALA A 118 -14.45 8.37 -0.24
CA ALA A 118 -13.45 9.30 0.29
C ALA A 118 -12.02 8.79 0.02
N TYR A 119 -11.79 7.48 0.16
CA TYR A 119 -10.51 6.83 -0.19
C TYR A 119 -10.16 7.01 -1.67
N ALA A 120 -11.08 6.70 -2.59
CA ALA A 120 -10.87 6.89 -4.01
C ALA A 120 -10.66 8.38 -4.37
N ALA A 121 -11.37 9.30 -3.70
CA ALA A 121 -11.18 10.74 -3.86
C ALA A 121 -9.77 11.18 -3.40
N ALA A 122 -9.24 10.58 -2.31
CA ALA A 122 -7.89 10.84 -1.84
C ALA A 122 -6.83 10.42 -2.87
N ILE A 123 -6.99 9.23 -3.48
CA ILE A 123 -6.10 8.79 -4.57
C ILE A 123 -6.13 9.80 -5.73
N ARG A 124 -7.32 10.27 -6.13
CA ARG A 124 -7.42 11.29 -7.19
C ARG A 124 -6.76 12.62 -6.82
N ARG A 125 -6.84 13.06 -5.55
CA ARG A 125 -6.13 14.27 -5.09
C ARG A 125 -4.61 14.08 -5.13
N CYS A 126 -4.11 12.91 -4.73
CA CYS A 126 -2.69 12.56 -4.87
C CYS A 126 -2.25 12.48 -6.33
N SER A 127 -3.20 12.26 -7.25
CA SER A 127 -3.01 12.27 -8.71
C SER A 127 -1.83 11.41 -9.20
N PRO A 128 -1.64 10.16 -8.71
CA PRO A 128 -0.53 9.33 -9.14
C PRO A 128 -0.65 8.94 -10.61
N LEU A 129 0.50 8.71 -11.27
CA LEU A 129 0.54 8.09 -12.60
C LEU A 129 0.22 6.59 -12.50
N VAL A 130 0.68 5.95 -11.41
CA VAL A 130 0.40 4.53 -11.12
C VAL A 130 -0.17 4.41 -9.71
N ALA A 131 -1.26 3.65 -9.57
CA ALA A 131 -1.78 3.23 -8.28
C ALA A 131 -1.77 1.70 -8.18
N VAL A 132 -1.28 1.19 -7.05
CA VAL A 132 -1.24 -0.25 -6.75
C VAL A 132 -2.09 -0.50 -5.51
N ILE A 133 -3.13 -1.31 -5.64
CA ILE A 133 -4.08 -1.59 -4.57
C ILE A 133 -4.20 -3.10 -4.40
N SER A 134 -4.01 -3.61 -3.18
CA SER A 134 -4.31 -4.99 -2.85
C SER A 134 -5.46 -5.12 -1.87
N PHE A 135 -6.16 -6.25 -1.94
CA PHE A 135 -7.28 -6.59 -1.07
C PHE A 135 -7.51 -8.11 -1.06
N PRO A 136 -8.14 -8.68 -0.01
CA PRO A 136 -8.54 -10.08 0.01
C PRO A 136 -9.53 -10.40 -1.11
N ASP A 137 -9.26 -11.43 -1.92
CA ASP A 137 -10.15 -11.89 -3.01
C ASP A 137 -11.20 -12.91 -2.52
N LYS A 138 -11.34 -13.08 -1.23
CA LYS A 138 -12.33 -13.94 -0.57
C LYS A 138 -13.13 -13.17 0.46
N ALA A 139 -14.33 -13.66 0.75
CA ALA A 139 -15.11 -13.11 1.86
C ALA A 139 -14.36 -13.31 3.18
N SER A 140 -14.13 -12.24 3.90
CA SER A 140 -13.31 -12.20 5.11
C SER A 140 -13.96 -11.45 6.29
N THR A 141 -14.98 -10.66 6.05
CA THR A 141 -15.71 -9.88 7.08
C THR A 141 -16.30 -10.74 8.20
N HIS A 142 -16.61 -12.00 7.92
CA HIS A 142 -17.21 -12.93 8.88
C HIS A 142 -16.21 -13.57 9.86
N PHE A 143 -14.89 -13.49 9.58
CA PHE A 143 -13.85 -14.03 10.48
C PHE A 143 -12.79 -13.01 10.88
N ASN A 144 -12.73 -11.87 10.19
CA ASN A 144 -11.84 -10.77 10.56
C ASN A 144 -12.69 -9.52 10.89
N GLU A 145 -12.80 -9.19 12.16
CA GLU A 145 -13.61 -8.07 12.66
C GLU A 145 -13.14 -6.69 12.18
N PHE A 146 -11.93 -6.60 11.62
CA PHE A 146 -11.37 -5.36 11.08
C PHE A 146 -11.69 -5.15 9.61
N HIS A 147 -12.12 -6.21 8.89
CA HIS A 147 -12.55 -6.09 7.51
C HIS A 147 -13.99 -5.58 7.47
N LEU A 148 -14.17 -4.45 6.82
CA LEU A 148 -15.47 -3.79 6.69
C LEU A 148 -16.17 -4.17 5.38
N HIS A 149 -15.42 -4.69 4.40
CA HIS A 149 -15.89 -5.00 3.06
C HIS A 149 -15.35 -6.33 2.54
N ASP A 150 -16.21 -7.10 1.88
CA ASP A 150 -15.84 -8.24 1.04
C ASP A 150 -15.80 -7.78 -0.42
N LEU A 151 -14.65 -7.19 -0.80
CA LEU A 151 -14.48 -6.56 -2.11
C LEU A 151 -14.27 -7.58 -3.22
N LYS A 152 -14.80 -7.26 -4.40
CA LYS A 152 -14.49 -7.93 -5.66
C LYS A 152 -13.69 -7.01 -6.56
N ARG A 153 -12.99 -7.61 -7.51
CA ARG A 153 -12.22 -6.86 -8.52
C ARG A 153 -13.00 -5.68 -9.11
N GLN A 154 -14.28 -5.91 -9.49
CA GLN A 154 -15.07 -4.88 -10.13
C GLN A 154 -15.39 -3.70 -9.20
N ASP A 155 -15.61 -3.96 -7.91
CA ASP A 155 -15.86 -2.91 -6.91
C ASP A 155 -14.68 -1.93 -6.85
N VAL A 156 -13.44 -2.48 -6.85
CA VAL A 156 -12.22 -1.67 -6.81
C VAL A 156 -11.99 -0.95 -8.14
N VAL A 157 -12.25 -1.60 -9.27
CA VAL A 157 -12.13 -0.96 -10.60
C VAL A 157 -13.11 0.21 -10.73
N ASP A 158 -14.35 0.05 -10.26
CA ASP A 158 -15.39 1.09 -10.34
C ASP A 158 -15.06 2.31 -9.45
N LEU A 159 -14.30 2.13 -8.38
CA LEU A 159 -13.80 3.23 -7.54
C LEU A 159 -12.71 4.07 -8.22
N MET A 160 -11.96 3.48 -9.16
CA MET A 160 -10.76 4.06 -9.77
C MET A 160 -11.09 4.82 -11.06
N GLU A 161 -12.07 5.75 -10.98
CA GLU A 161 -12.43 6.64 -12.09
C GLU A 161 -11.22 7.46 -12.57
N GLY A 162 -10.97 7.49 -13.87
CA GLY A 162 -9.83 8.16 -14.49
C GLY A 162 -8.57 7.29 -14.60
N TYR A 163 -8.65 6.03 -14.18
CA TYR A 163 -7.57 5.05 -14.25
C TYR A 163 -7.98 3.81 -15.04
N CYS A 164 -7.00 3.14 -15.65
CA CYS A 164 -7.17 1.84 -16.31
C CYS A 164 -6.41 0.77 -15.51
N CYS A 165 -7.08 -0.33 -15.18
CA CYS A 165 -6.43 -1.50 -14.60
C CYS A 165 -5.63 -2.22 -15.69
N VAL A 166 -4.30 -2.19 -15.59
CA VAL A 166 -3.38 -2.74 -16.59
C VAL A 166 -2.74 -4.07 -16.19
N ARG A 167 -2.78 -4.40 -14.89
CA ARG A 167 -2.29 -5.68 -14.36
C ARG A 167 -3.17 -6.14 -13.21
N GLU A 168 -3.31 -7.45 -13.14
CA GLU A 168 -3.89 -8.18 -12.03
C GLU A 168 -2.92 -9.28 -11.63
N ILE A 169 -2.62 -9.38 -10.34
CA ILE A 169 -1.74 -10.37 -9.75
C ILE A 169 -2.52 -11.05 -8.64
N GLU A 170 -2.54 -12.38 -8.67
CA GLU A 170 -3.10 -13.20 -7.60
C GLU A 170 -1.96 -13.74 -6.75
N GLU A 171 -2.03 -13.48 -5.47
CA GLU A 171 -1.06 -13.94 -4.48
C GLU A 171 -1.81 -14.57 -3.31
N ASN A 172 -1.89 -15.92 -3.32
CA ASN A 172 -2.72 -16.68 -2.41
C ASN A 172 -4.19 -16.21 -2.47
N ASP A 173 -4.75 -15.74 -1.34
CA ASP A 173 -6.12 -15.25 -1.26
C ASP A 173 -6.23 -13.72 -1.44
N VAL A 174 -5.21 -13.08 -2.02
CA VAL A 174 -5.14 -11.64 -2.21
C VAL A 174 -5.02 -11.30 -3.68
N LYS A 175 -5.77 -10.31 -4.10
CA LYS A 175 -5.70 -9.72 -5.42
C LYS A 175 -4.98 -8.39 -5.35
N ILE A 176 -4.04 -8.17 -6.28
CA ILE A 176 -3.31 -6.91 -6.43
C ILE A 176 -3.66 -6.36 -7.80
N LEU A 177 -4.19 -5.15 -7.84
CA LEU A 177 -4.49 -4.43 -9.06
C LEU A 177 -3.52 -3.28 -9.27
N VAL A 178 -2.97 -3.17 -10.48
CA VAL A 178 -2.14 -2.06 -10.91
C VAL A 178 -2.93 -1.20 -11.87
N PHE A 179 -3.13 0.04 -11.51
CA PHE A 179 -3.84 1.06 -12.27
C PHE A 179 -2.88 2.07 -12.84
N VAL A 180 -3.16 2.53 -14.04
CA VAL A 180 -2.45 3.59 -14.72
C VAL A 180 -3.43 4.71 -15.03
N ARG A 181 -3.05 5.96 -14.76
CA ARG A 181 -3.88 7.11 -15.11
C ARG A 181 -4.00 7.23 -16.62
N LEU A 182 -5.18 7.59 -17.10
CA LEU A 182 -5.52 7.70 -18.53
C LEU A 182 -4.94 8.99 -19.18
N ASP A 183 -3.71 9.34 -18.86
CA ASP A 183 -2.96 10.41 -19.50
C ASP A 183 -1.52 9.96 -19.80
N ASP A 184 -0.83 10.64 -20.70
CA ASP A 184 0.19 10.10 -21.62
C ASP A 184 1.61 9.84 -21.07
N ASN A 185 1.88 9.88 -19.75
CA ASN A 185 3.27 9.92 -19.26
C ASN A 185 3.71 8.74 -18.37
N VAL A 186 3.16 7.56 -18.61
CA VAL A 186 3.54 6.38 -17.81
C VAL A 186 4.77 5.70 -18.39
N PRO A 187 5.80 5.40 -17.56
CA PRO A 187 6.99 4.71 -18.02
C PRO A 187 6.68 3.34 -18.65
N SER A 188 7.29 3.05 -19.78
CA SER A 188 6.99 1.85 -20.59
C SER A 188 7.28 0.52 -19.88
N HIS A 189 8.14 0.49 -18.85
CA HIS A 189 8.42 -0.72 -18.07
C HIS A 189 7.24 -1.19 -17.23
N ILE A 190 6.26 -0.31 -16.93
CA ILE A 190 5.04 -0.66 -16.21
C ILE A 190 4.17 -1.66 -17.00
N PHE A 191 4.30 -1.66 -18.32
CA PHE A 191 3.51 -2.52 -19.20
C PHE A 191 4.20 -3.87 -19.55
N ARG A 192 5.42 -4.10 -19.06
CA ARG A 192 6.22 -5.32 -19.30
C ARG A 192 6.07 -6.35 -18.13
#